data_f860b3d940901437a80eb204bbf05ccb
#
_entry.id   f860b3d940901437a80eb204bbf05ccb
#
_cell.length_a   1.000
_cell.length_b   1.000
_cell.length_c   1.000
_cell.angle_alpha   90.00
_cell.angle_beta   90.00
_cell.angle_gamma   90.00
#
_symmetry.space_group_name_H-M   'P 1'
#
loop_
_entity.id
_entity.type
_entity.pdbx_description
1 polymer ?
#
loop_
_entity_poly.entity_id
_entity_poly.type
_entity_poly.pdbx_seq_one_letter_code
_entity_poly.pdbx_strand_id
1 'polypeptide(L)'
;MRILPINSLLRSVNFAPCVTSYLQLSLLIWSEQFGRKAIPWKHANTSGLLDIYGIWIAEVMLQQTQLQVALPYWQRWMQALPTVDALAAADEQQVLLLWQGLGYYSRARRLHQAAQQLQGQPWPQDLEAWLALPGIGRSTAGSILSSAFDRPFAILDGNVKRVLARLTAFEHPPARHSAHFWSLSEQLLDRQRPRDFNQALMDLGATLCTPRQPDCPRCPWQSHCSAYAAGSPEQFPVKESPKPLPLQVIGVGVVLNEAGEVLIDQRLNEGLLGGLWEFPGGKQEPGEAIEATVVRELQEELAIEVEVTEPLISLDHAYSHKRLRFEVFLCRWISGEPQALASQQVRWVHPTGLAAFPFPAANARIIAALLQRFGHSEESSKVA
;
A
#
# COMPACT_ATOMS: atom_id res chain seq x y z
N MET A 1 32.82 -16.01 -34.58
CA MET A 1 31.40 -16.19 -34.24
C MET A 1 30.94 -14.87 -33.61
N ARG A 2 30.31 -13.99 -34.39
CA ARG A 2 29.86 -12.65 -33.91
C ARG A 2 28.56 -12.84 -33.15
N ILE A 3 28.57 -12.50 -31.87
CA ILE A 3 27.37 -12.45 -31.03
C ILE A 3 26.54 -11.27 -31.54
N LEU A 4 25.43 -11.54 -32.17
CA LEU A 4 24.43 -10.51 -32.53
C LEU A 4 23.79 -9.98 -31.26
N PRO A 5 23.51 -8.65 -31.17
CA PRO A 5 22.93 -8.06 -29.99
C PRO A 5 21.50 -8.55 -29.79
N ILE A 6 21.16 -8.91 -28.55
CA ILE A 6 19.87 -9.46 -28.05
C ILE A 6 18.68 -8.50 -28.28
N ASN A 7 18.89 -7.32 -28.84
CA ASN A 7 17.88 -6.26 -28.97
C ASN A 7 16.92 -6.37 -30.17
N SER A 8 16.97 -7.43 -30.96
CA SER A 8 16.16 -7.52 -32.21
C SER A 8 14.94 -8.45 -32.11
N LEU A 9 14.56 -8.99 -30.95
CA LEU A 9 13.47 -9.95 -30.80
C LEU A 9 12.21 -9.46 -30.06
N LEU A 10 12.20 -8.25 -29.54
CA LEU A 10 10.95 -7.62 -29.08
C LEU A 10 10.23 -7.03 -30.29
N ARG A 11 9.58 -7.88 -31.11
CA ARG A 11 8.61 -7.38 -32.08
C ARG A 11 7.59 -6.53 -31.30
N SER A 12 7.48 -5.26 -31.66
CA SER A 12 6.39 -4.41 -31.20
C SER A 12 5.09 -5.11 -31.62
N VAL A 13 4.36 -5.64 -30.65
CA VAL A 13 3.01 -6.16 -30.92
C VAL A 13 2.16 -4.94 -31.19
N ASN A 14 1.95 -4.62 -32.47
CA ASN A 14 0.99 -3.62 -32.86
C ASN A 14 -0.30 -4.33 -33.22
N PHE A 15 -1.36 -4.05 -32.49
CA PHE A 15 -2.69 -4.52 -32.87
C PHE A 15 -3.11 -3.86 -34.19
N ALA A 16 -3.67 -4.64 -35.12
CA ALA A 16 -4.31 -4.07 -36.30
C ALA A 16 -5.45 -3.12 -35.87
N PRO A 17 -5.70 -2.01 -36.58
CA PRO A 17 -6.76 -1.04 -36.23
C PRO A 17 -8.13 -1.67 -35.97
N CYS A 18 -8.53 -2.67 -36.77
CA CYS A 18 -9.80 -3.39 -36.58
C CYS A 18 -9.84 -4.18 -35.29
N VAL A 19 -8.72 -4.80 -34.87
CA VAL A 19 -8.60 -5.51 -33.60
C VAL A 19 -8.66 -4.53 -32.42
N THR A 20 -7.95 -3.40 -32.52
CA THR A 20 -8.01 -2.35 -31.49
C THR A 20 -9.44 -1.86 -31.30
N SER A 21 -10.15 -1.52 -32.38
CA SER A 21 -11.56 -1.06 -32.30
C SER A 21 -12.47 -2.12 -31.71
N TYR A 22 -12.29 -3.39 -32.06
CA TYR A 22 -13.05 -4.49 -31.48
C TYR A 22 -12.80 -4.60 -29.97
N LEU A 23 -11.54 -4.56 -29.52
CA LEU A 23 -11.17 -4.67 -28.10
C LEU A 23 -11.75 -3.49 -27.29
N GLN A 24 -11.69 -2.27 -27.84
CA GLN A 24 -12.29 -1.10 -27.22
C GLN A 24 -13.80 -1.24 -27.05
N LEU A 25 -14.50 -1.51 -28.14
CA LEU A 25 -15.97 -1.59 -28.14
C LEU A 25 -16.48 -2.72 -27.26
N SER A 26 -15.91 -3.92 -27.39
CA SER A 26 -16.33 -5.08 -26.60
C SER A 26 -16.13 -4.89 -25.11
N LEU A 27 -15.03 -4.22 -24.69
CA LEU A 27 -14.76 -3.90 -23.30
C LEU A 27 -15.76 -2.88 -22.75
N LEU A 28 -16.07 -1.84 -23.51
CA LEU A 28 -17.02 -0.81 -23.12
C LEU A 28 -18.44 -1.38 -22.95
N ILE A 29 -18.91 -2.18 -23.93
CA ILE A 29 -20.22 -2.86 -23.86
C ILE A 29 -20.29 -3.78 -22.61
N TRP A 30 -19.23 -4.57 -22.36
CA TRP A 30 -19.16 -5.42 -21.18
C TRP A 30 -19.22 -4.59 -19.88
N SER A 31 -18.49 -3.48 -19.82
CA SER A 31 -18.44 -2.62 -18.64
C SER A 31 -19.79 -1.93 -18.36
N GLU A 32 -20.54 -1.57 -19.38
CA GLU A 32 -21.90 -1.02 -19.21
C GLU A 32 -22.85 -2.00 -18.53
N GLN A 33 -22.65 -3.31 -18.70
CA GLN A 33 -23.50 -4.35 -18.11
C GLN A 33 -22.95 -4.86 -16.77
N PHE A 34 -21.65 -5.07 -16.67
CA PHE A 34 -21.01 -5.83 -15.60
C PHE A 34 -19.95 -5.04 -14.83
N GLY A 35 -19.62 -3.82 -15.23
CA GLY A 35 -18.66 -2.97 -14.55
C GLY A 35 -19.09 -2.61 -13.12
N ARG A 36 -18.12 -2.36 -12.24
CA ARG A 36 -18.35 -2.00 -10.84
C ARG A 36 -18.91 -0.58 -10.72
N LYS A 37 -20.22 -0.45 -10.64
CA LYS A 37 -20.92 0.84 -10.58
C LYS A 37 -21.03 1.42 -9.17
N ALA A 38 -21.08 0.61 -8.14
CA ALA A 38 -21.29 1.05 -6.75
C ALA A 38 -20.02 1.59 -6.06
N ILE A 39 -19.12 2.22 -6.82
CA ILE A 39 -17.88 2.81 -6.29
C ILE A 39 -18.10 4.32 -6.11
N PRO A 40 -18.03 4.88 -4.88
CA PRO A 40 -18.45 6.25 -4.60
C PRO A 40 -17.80 7.32 -5.48
N TRP A 41 -16.50 7.26 -5.69
CA TRP A 41 -15.75 8.25 -6.46
C TRP A 41 -15.94 8.16 -7.99
N LYS A 42 -16.69 7.16 -8.49
CA LYS A 42 -17.11 7.08 -9.90
C LYS A 42 -18.34 7.91 -10.21
N HIS A 43 -19.03 8.40 -9.19
CA HIS A 43 -20.27 9.15 -9.35
C HIS A 43 -20.05 10.64 -9.19
N ALA A 44 -20.74 11.41 -10.03
CA ALA A 44 -20.82 12.85 -9.88
C ALA A 44 -21.58 13.21 -8.59
N ASN A 45 -21.18 14.31 -7.98
CA ASN A 45 -21.89 14.91 -6.84
C ASN A 45 -23.26 15.49 -7.27
N THR A 46 -23.98 16.09 -6.34
CA THR A 46 -25.29 16.71 -6.60
C THR A 46 -25.25 17.84 -7.62
N SER A 47 -24.06 18.42 -7.88
CA SER A 47 -23.83 19.46 -8.90
C SER A 47 -23.43 18.88 -10.26
N GLY A 48 -23.46 17.56 -10.43
CA GLY A 48 -23.06 16.90 -11.68
C GLY A 48 -21.55 16.83 -11.93
N LEU A 49 -20.72 17.22 -10.95
CA LEU A 49 -19.28 17.22 -11.05
C LEU A 49 -18.68 16.03 -10.29
N LEU A 50 -17.61 15.45 -10.83
CA LEU A 50 -16.83 14.44 -10.14
C LEU A 50 -15.95 15.09 -9.07
N ASP A 51 -15.83 14.43 -7.93
CA ASP A 51 -14.95 14.84 -6.86
C ASP A 51 -13.50 14.46 -7.17
N ILE A 52 -12.73 15.42 -7.68
CA ILE A 52 -11.31 15.24 -8.03
C ILE A 52 -10.51 14.82 -6.81
N TYR A 53 -10.78 15.42 -5.63
CA TYR A 53 -10.12 15.07 -4.39
C TYR A 53 -10.40 13.61 -4.01
N GLY A 54 -11.66 13.22 -3.98
CA GLY A 54 -12.05 11.85 -3.65
C GLY A 54 -11.48 10.81 -4.64
N ILE A 55 -11.38 11.13 -5.94
CA ILE A 55 -10.72 10.31 -6.95
C ILE A 55 -9.24 10.17 -6.63
N TRP A 56 -8.53 11.26 -6.38
CA TRP A 56 -7.10 11.24 -6.04
C TRP A 56 -6.81 10.41 -4.80
N ILE A 57 -7.57 10.60 -3.71
CA ILE A 57 -7.45 9.80 -2.49
C ILE A 57 -7.64 8.31 -2.80
N ALA A 58 -8.67 7.97 -3.56
CA ALA A 58 -8.95 6.59 -3.93
C ALA A 58 -7.81 5.96 -4.75
N GLU A 59 -7.28 6.67 -5.74
CA GLU A 59 -6.18 6.19 -6.58
C GLU A 59 -4.91 5.91 -5.76
N VAL A 60 -4.60 6.74 -4.77
CA VAL A 60 -3.45 6.50 -3.88
C VAL A 60 -3.72 5.35 -2.91
N MET A 61 -4.93 5.24 -2.34
CA MET A 61 -5.29 4.14 -1.46
C MET A 61 -5.29 2.79 -2.17
N LEU A 62 -5.70 2.75 -3.43
CA LEU A 62 -5.76 1.53 -4.25
C LEU A 62 -4.40 1.05 -4.77
N GLN A 63 -3.33 1.83 -4.63
CA GLN A 63 -1.98 1.35 -4.93
C GLN A 63 -1.65 0.13 -4.05
N GLN A 64 -1.57 -1.06 -4.65
CA GLN A 64 -1.31 -2.35 -3.97
C GLN A 64 -2.32 -2.72 -2.86
N THR A 65 -3.51 -2.13 -2.86
CA THR A 65 -4.59 -2.43 -1.91
C THR A 65 -5.85 -2.81 -2.68
N GLN A 66 -6.55 -3.84 -2.21
CA GLN A 66 -7.81 -4.27 -2.82
C GLN A 66 -8.94 -3.29 -2.48
N LEU A 67 -9.89 -3.11 -3.41
CA LEU A 67 -11.03 -2.21 -3.23
C LEU A 67 -11.82 -2.46 -1.94
N GLN A 68 -12.08 -3.72 -1.60
CA GLN A 68 -12.83 -4.08 -0.39
C GLN A 68 -12.13 -3.62 0.89
N VAL A 69 -10.80 -3.58 0.89
CA VAL A 69 -10.00 -3.07 2.01
C VAL A 69 -9.94 -1.55 1.98
N ALA A 70 -9.73 -0.94 0.80
CA ALA A 70 -9.56 0.51 0.68
C ALA A 70 -10.87 1.30 0.91
N LEU A 71 -12.03 0.75 0.53
CA LEU A 71 -13.30 1.47 0.57
C LEU A 71 -13.71 1.99 1.97
N PRO A 72 -13.65 1.19 3.05
CA PRO A 72 -13.95 1.69 4.40
C PRO A 72 -12.95 2.77 4.86
N TYR A 73 -11.68 2.68 4.44
CA TYR A 73 -10.68 3.71 4.73
C TYR A 73 -10.97 5.00 3.99
N TRP A 74 -11.31 4.92 2.72
CA TRP A 74 -11.71 6.08 1.92
C TRP A 74 -12.93 6.79 2.53
N GLN A 75 -13.94 6.05 2.96
CA GLN A 75 -15.13 6.62 3.61
C GLN A 75 -14.78 7.39 4.89
N ARG A 76 -13.98 6.77 5.79
CA ARG A 76 -13.53 7.44 7.02
C ARG A 76 -12.65 8.65 6.73
N TRP A 77 -11.78 8.53 5.73
CA TRP A 77 -10.92 9.63 5.30
C TRP A 77 -11.72 10.82 4.80
N MET A 78 -12.69 10.59 3.92
CA MET A 78 -13.55 11.65 3.37
C MET A 78 -14.44 12.33 4.43
N GLN A 79 -14.76 11.63 5.52
CA GLN A 79 -15.46 12.23 6.68
C GLN A 79 -14.53 13.10 7.53
N ALA A 80 -13.29 12.65 7.77
CA ALA A 80 -12.36 13.34 8.64
C ALA A 80 -11.62 14.48 7.91
N LEU A 81 -11.26 14.29 6.65
CA LEU A 81 -10.47 15.19 5.81
C LEU A 81 -11.15 15.35 4.44
N PRO A 82 -12.29 16.07 4.38
CA PRO A 82 -13.16 16.09 3.19
C PRO A 82 -12.61 16.89 2.01
N THR A 83 -11.55 17.68 2.20
CA THR A 83 -10.97 18.54 1.15
C THR A 83 -9.45 18.49 1.15
N VAL A 84 -8.83 18.94 0.06
CA VAL A 84 -7.38 19.10 -0.03
C VAL A 84 -6.85 20.07 1.04
N ASP A 85 -7.57 21.13 1.34
CA ASP A 85 -7.16 22.10 2.36
C ASP A 85 -7.25 21.50 3.77
N ALA A 86 -8.28 20.69 4.05
CA ALA A 86 -8.40 19.96 5.31
C ALA A 86 -7.24 18.96 5.48
N LEU A 87 -6.87 18.25 4.42
CA LEU A 87 -5.72 17.35 4.43
C LEU A 87 -4.41 18.13 4.60
N ALA A 88 -4.22 19.23 3.89
CA ALA A 88 -3.00 20.04 3.97
C ALA A 88 -2.77 20.64 5.37
N ALA A 89 -3.84 21.03 6.05
CA ALA A 89 -3.81 21.62 7.38
C ALA A 89 -3.76 20.58 8.51
N ALA A 90 -3.99 19.30 8.22
CA ALA A 90 -3.98 18.24 9.22
C ALA A 90 -2.58 18.02 9.81
N ASP A 91 -2.51 17.57 11.05
CA ASP A 91 -1.27 17.04 11.62
C ASP A 91 -0.89 15.70 10.97
N GLU A 92 0.42 15.49 10.70
CA GLU A 92 0.91 14.25 10.08
C GLU A 92 0.51 13.00 10.88
N GLN A 93 0.48 13.08 12.21
CA GLN A 93 0.07 11.96 13.06
C GLN A 93 -1.41 11.61 12.86
N GLN A 94 -2.28 12.60 12.69
CA GLN A 94 -3.68 12.37 12.35
C GLN A 94 -3.82 11.68 10.97
N VAL A 95 -3.05 12.12 9.99
CA VAL A 95 -3.02 11.51 8.64
C VAL A 95 -2.57 10.05 8.70
N LEU A 96 -1.50 9.76 9.46
CA LEU A 96 -0.97 8.41 9.65
C LEU A 96 -1.95 7.51 10.41
N LEU A 97 -2.64 8.05 11.41
CA LEU A 97 -3.66 7.32 12.19
C LEU A 97 -4.86 6.92 11.31
N LEU A 98 -5.35 7.82 10.47
CA LEU A 98 -6.42 7.53 9.51
C LEU A 98 -6.00 6.46 8.47
N TRP A 99 -4.70 6.37 8.18
CA TRP A 99 -4.12 5.41 7.24
C TRP A 99 -3.79 4.07 7.87
N GLN A 100 -3.77 3.98 9.21
CA GLN A 100 -3.30 2.81 9.95
C GLN A 100 -4.03 1.53 9.51
N GLY A 101 -3.24 0.52 9.11
CA GLY A 101 -3.73 -0.75 8.60
C GLY A 101 -3.71 -0.92 7.07
N LEU A 102 -3.64 0.17 6.28
CA LEU A 102 -3.51 0.10 4.82
C LEU A 102 -2.10 -0.32 4.35
N GLY A 103 -1.10 -0.18 5.20
CA GLY A 103 0.30 -0.43 4.85
C GLY A 103 0.91 0.63 3.93
N TYR A 104 2.23 0.49 3.65
CA TYR A 104 2.96 1.45 2.81
C TYR A 104 2.70 2.91 3.21
N TYR A 105 2.94 3.25 4.45
CA TYR A 105 2.65 4.56 5.07
C TYR A 105 3.32 5.75 4.37
N SER A 106 4.40 5.51 3.63
CA SER A 106 4.98 6.52 2.75
C SER A 106 4.00 7.10 1.73
N ARG A 107 2.91 6.37 1.39
CA ARG A 107 1.84 6.90 0.53
C ARG A 107 1.06 7.99 1.25
N ALA A 108 0.69 7.76 2.51
CA ALA A 108 -0.03 8.75 3.32
C ALA A 108 0.79 10.04 3.50
N ARG A 109 2.08 9.90 3.82
CA ARG A 109 2.98 11.06 4.00
C ARG A 109 3.16 11.84 2.69
N ARG A 110 3.38 11.14 1.57
CA ARG A 110 3.48 11.79 0.26
C ARG A 110 2.16 12.43 -0.17
N LEU A 111 1.02 11.81 0.16
CA LEU A 111 -0.31 12.37 -0.08
C LEU A 111 -0.50 13.67 0.71
N HIS A 112 -0.09 13.70 1.98
CA HIS A 112 -0.12 14.89 2.81
C HIS A 112 0.79 16.00 2.27
N GLN A 113 2.05 15.67 1.91
CA GLN A 113 2.97 16.63 1.28
C GLN A 113 2.44 17.18 -0.05
N ALA A 114 1.80 16.33 -0.87
CA ALA A 114 1.19 16.76 -2.12
C ALA A 114 -0.02 17.68 -1.86
N ALA A 115 -0.82 17.42 -0.83
CA ALA A 115 -1.92 18.31 -0.43
C ALA A 115 -1.43 19.69 0.00
N GLN A 116 -0.33 19.76 0.75
CA GLN A 116 0.30 21.03 1.14
C GLN A 116 0.78 21.83 -0.07
N GLN A 117 1.27 21.17 -1.14
CA GLN A 117 1.64 21.85 -2.38
C GLN A 117 0.43 22.31 -3.20
N LEU A 118 -0.70 21.61 -3.11
CA LEU A 118 -1.93 21.93 -3.82
C LEU A 118 -2.83 22.92 -3.08
N GLN A 119 -2.56 23.20 -1.82
CA GLN A 119 -3.39 24.11 -1.00
C GLN A 119 -3.51 25.49 -1.66
N GLY A 120 -4.74 25.93 -1.88
CA GLY A 120 -5.02 27.21 -2.53
C GLY A 120 -4.68 27.27 -4.03
N GLN A 121 -4.27 26.15 -4.64
CA GLN A 121 -3.95 26.07 -6.06
C GLN A 121 -5.11 25.42 -6.85
N PRO A 122 -5.28 25.77 -8.13
CA PRO A 122 -6.18 25.02 -9.00
C PRO A 122 -5.65 23.59 -9.21
N TRP A 123 -6.57 22.65 -9.42
CA TRP A 123 -6.19 21.28 -9.76
C TRP A 123 -5.34 21.20 -11.02
N PRO A 124 -4.23 20.44 -11.01
CA PRO A 124 -3.40 20.23 -12.19
C PRO A 124 -4.21 19.65 -13.37
N GLN A 125 -4.01 20.20 -14.57
CA GLN A 125 -4.75 19.82 -15.80
C GLN A 125 -3.92 19.00 -16.77
N ASP A 126 -2.62 18.79 -16.50
CA ASP A 126 -1.69 18.07 -17.35
C ASP A 126 -0.88 17.03 -16.58
N LEU A 127 -0.24 16.15 -17.34
CA LEU A 127 0.51 15.03 -16.78
C LEU A 127 1.74 15.47 -15.99
N GLU A 128 2.45 16.49 -16.47
CA GLU A 128 3.72 16.94 -15.86
C GLU A 128 3.48 17.55 -14.49
N ALA A 129 2.43 18.36 -14.37
CA ALA A 129 2.04 18.96 -13.09
C ALA A 129 1.62 17.90 -12.05
N TRP A 130 0.90 16.85 -12.46
CA TRP A 130 0.61 15.72 -11.57
C TRP A 130 1.86 14.92 -11.19
N LEU A 131 2.78 14.68 -12.13
CA LEU A 131 4.02 13.95 -11.87
C LEU A 131 4.98 14.70 -10.95
N ALA A 132 4.89 16.01 -10.87
CA ALA A 132 5.68 16.84 -9.94
C ALA A 132 5.26 16.66 -8.48
N LEU A 133 4.05 16.15 -8.22
CA LEU A 133 3.55 15.96 -6.86
C LEU A 133 4.14 14.71 -6.20
N PRO A 134 4.47 14.77 -4.90
CA PRO A 134 4.97 13.63 -4.16
C PRO A 134 4.05 12.39 -4.25
N GLY A 135 4.63 11.22 -4.58
CA GLY A 135 3.91 9.95 -4.60
C GLY A 135 3.05 9.68 -5.84
N ILE A 136 3.00 10.60 -6.80
CA ILE A 136 2.24 10.46 -8.03
C ILE A 136 3.15 9.93 -9.15
N GLY A 137 2.91 8.69 -9.56
CA GLY A 137 3.55 8.08 -10.72
C GLY A 137 2.68 8.20 -11.97
N ARG A 138 3.26 7.89 -13.14
CA ARG A 138 2.60 7.98 -14.45
C ARG A 138 1.21 7.30 -14.49
N SER A 139 1.08 6.11 -13.91
CA SER A 139 -0.21 5.40 -13.89
C SER A 139 -1.25 6.10 -13.03
N THR A 140 -0.85 6.59 -11.86
CA THR A 140 -1.74 7.34 -10.95
C THR A 140 -2.16 8.67 -11.59
N ALA A 141 -1.23 9.42 -12.15
CA ALA A 141 -1.52 10.66 -12.87
C ALA A 141 -2.47 10.42 -14.05
N GLY A 142 -2.21 9.39 -14.87
CA GLY A 142 -3.06 8.99 -15.98
C GLY A 142 -4.47 8.59 -15.54
N SER A 143 -4.57 7.86 -14.41
CA SER A 143 -5.87 7.48 -13.84
C SER A 143 -6.66 8.69 -13.35
N ILE A 144 -6.03 9.62 -12.63
CA ILE A 144 -6.68 10.86 -12.18
C ILE A 144 -7.14 11.70 -13.39
N LEU A 145 -6.25 11.93 -14.36
CA LEU A 145 -6.56 12.75 -15.53
C LEU A 145 -7.67 12.14 -16.38
N SER A 146 -7.70 10.83 -16.56
CA SER A 146 -8.78 10.18 -17.30
C SER A 146 -10.07 10.12 -16.48
N SER A 147 -10.01 9.78 -15.19
CA SER A 147 -11.20 9.63 -14.35
C SER A 147 -11.87 10.98 -14.04
N ALA A 148 -11.09 11.99 -13.62
CA ALA A 148 -11.63 13.27 -13.21
C ALA A 148 -11.91 14.22 -14.40
N PHE A 149 -11.01 14.25 -15.39
CA PHE A 149 -11.02 15.26 -16.45
C PHE A 149 -11.31 14.69 -17.84
N ASP A 150 -11.55 13.38 -17.95
CA ASP A 150 -11.78 12.67 -19.22
C ASP A 150 -10.66 12.89 -20.25
N ARG A 151 -9.43 13.03 -19.80
CA ARG A 151 -8.26 13.22 -20.65
C ARG A 151 -7.71 11.89 -21.15
N PRO A 152 -7.21 11.80 -22.40
CA PRO A 152 -6.81 10.56 -23.04
C PRO A 152 -5.41 10.09 -22.58
N PHE A 153 -5.28 9.78 -21.30
CA PHE A 153 -4.08 9.19 -20.70
C PHE A 153 -4.30 7.72 -20.38
N ALA A 154 -3.36 6.90 -20.83
CA ALA A 154 -3.36 5.47 -20.53
C ALA A 154 -2.94 5.20 -19.07
N ILE A 155 -3.32 4.03 -18.56
CA ILE A 155 -2.97 3.54 -17.24
C ILE A 155 -2.21 2.22 -17.33
N LEU A 156 -1.34 1.96 -16.36
CA LEU A 156 -0.59 0.70 -16.31
C LEU A 156 -0.32 0.30 -14.86
N ASP A 157 -1.33 -0.25 -14.20
CA ASP A 157 -1.20 -0.86 -12.88
C ASP A 157 -0.89 -2.36 -12.97
N GLY A 158 -0.87 -3.06 -11.83
CA GLY A 158 -0.63 -4.50 -11.78
C GLY A 158 -1.72 -5.32 -12.47
N ASN A 159 -2.98 -4.85 -12.46
CA ASN A 159 -4.09 -5.52 -13.11
C ASN A 159 -3.99 -5.36 -14.63
N VAL A 160 -3.76 -4.14 -15.11
CA VAL A 160 -3.60 -3.85 -16.53
C VAL A 160 -2.40 -4.61 -17.10
N LYS A 161 -1.25 -4.63 -16.40
CA LYS A 161 -0.09 -5.44 -16.83
C LYS A 161 -0.44 -6.92 -16.98
N ARG A 162 -1.22 -7.48 -16.05
CA ARG A 162 -1.66 -8.88 -16.14
C ARG A 162 -2.59 -9.11 -17.32
N VAL A 163 -3.56 -8.25 -17.52
CA VAL A 163 -4.50 -8.34 -18.65
C VAL A 163 -3.73 -8.29 -19.97
N LEU A 164 -2.84 -7.32 -20.17
CA LEU A 164 -2.05 -7.16 -21.36
C LEU A 164 -1.07 -8.32 -21.58
N ALA A 165 -0.43 -8.81 -20.52
CA ALA A 165 0.46 -9.97 -20.60
C ALA A 165 -0.28 -11.24 -21.08
N ARG A 166 -1.53 -11.45 -20.64
CA ARG A 166 -2.38 -12.55 -21.10
C ARG A 166 -2.91 -12.33 -22.52
N LEU A 167 -3.34 -11.12 -22.83
CA LEU A 167 -3.82 -10.77 -24.18
C LEU A 167 -2.77 -11.10 -25.24
N THR A 168 -1.50 -10.84 -24.95
CA THR A 168 -0.38 -11.04 -25.87
C THR A 168 0.42 -12.34 -25.63
N ALA A 169 0.08 -13.15 -24.61
CA ALA A 169 0.88 -14.29 -24.14
C ALA A 169 2.36 -13.92 -23.96
N PHE A 170 2.65 -12.81 -23.29
CA PHE A 170 4.00 -12.27 -23.18
C PHE A 170 4.90 -13.15 -22.30
N GLU A 171 5.97 -13.70 -22.89
CA GLU A 171 6.79 -14.77 -22.31
C GLU A 171 7.87 -14.33 -21.31
N HIS A 172 7.92 -13.03 -20.98
CA HIS A 172 8.90 -12.50 -20.02
C HIS A 172 8.23 -11.80 -18.84
N PRO A 173 8.93 -11.66 -17.70
CA PRO A 173 8.40 -10.91 -16.56
C PRO A 173 8.09 -9.45 -16.92
N PRO A 174 6.84 -8.97 -16.75
CA PRO A 174 6.45 -7.61 -17.14
C PRO A 174 7.19 -6.49 -16.42
N ALA A 175 7.73 -6.77 -15.23
CA ALA A 175 8.47 -5.77 -14.45
C ALA A 175 9.69 -5.21 -15.20
N ARG A 176 10.33 -6.04 -16.03
CA ARG A 176 11.51 -5.66 -16.82
C ARG A 176 11.17 -5.06 -18.19
N HIS A 177 9.90 -5.05 -18.57
CA HIS A 177 9.43 -4.65 -19.90
C HIS A 177 8.35 -3.57 -19.82
N SER A 178 8.46 -2.66 -18.88
CA SER A 178 7.44 -1.63 -18.62
C SER A 178 7.14 -0.76 -19.84
N ALA A 179 8.15 -0.40 -20.64
CA ALA A 179 7.97 0.40 -21.85
C ALA A 179 7.08 -0.30 -22.88
N HIS A 180 7.24 -1.62 -23.07
CA HIS A 180 6.40 -2.42 -23.94
C HIS A 180 4.92 -2.38 -23.51
N PHE A 181 4.66 -2.58 -22.21
CA PHE A 181 3.28 -2.55 -21.68
C PHE A 181 2.65 -1.16 -21.72
N TRP A 182 3.45 -0.10 -21.55
CA TRP A 182 2.96 1.25 -21.75
C TRP A 182 2.54 1.48 -23.21
N SER A 183 3.36 1.04 -24.18
CA SER A 183 3.01 1.13 -25.61
C SER A 183 1.71 0.40 -25.91
N LEU A 184 1.51 -0.82 -25.38
CA LEU A 184 0.26 -1.57 -25.55
C LEU A 184 -0.94 -0.86 -24.93
N SER A 185 -0.78 -0.32 -23.73
CA SER A 185 -1.85 0.40 -23.04
C SER A 185 -2.24 1.66 -23.79
N GLU A 186 -1.29 2.40 -24.37
CA GLU A 186 -1.52 3.59 -25.18
C GLU A 186 -2.19 3.28 -26.51
N GLN A 187 -1.84 2.16 -27.15
CA GLN A 187 -2.48 1.71 -28.39
C GLN A 187 -3.94 1.32 -28.18
N LEU A 188 -4.25 0.68 -27.05
CA LEU A 188 -5.59 0.21 -26.73
C LEU A 188 -6.51 1.30 -26.20
N LEU A 189 -5.95 2.40 -25.68
CA LEU A 189 -6.76 3.47 -25.09
C LEU A 189 -7.81 4.01 -26.08
N ASP A 190 -9.07 3.97 -25.68
CA ASP A 190 -10.12 4.72 -26.37
C ASP A 190 -9.98 6.22 -26.05
N ARG A 191 -9.53 6.98 -27.04
CA ARG A 191 -9.28 8.43 -26.87
C ARG A 191 -10.54 9.28 -26.86
N GLN A 192 -11.67 8.71 -27.25
CA GLN A 192 -12.97 9.39 -27.22
C GLN A 192 -13.69 9.15 -25.88
N ARG A 193 -13.45 8.00 -25.25
CA ARG A 193 -14.05 7.60 -23.95
C ARG A 193 -12.96 7.12 -22.96
N PRO A 194 -11.92 7.93 -22.67
CA PRO A 194 -10.76 7.45 -21.91
C PRO A 194 -11.11 7.08 -20.47
N ARG A 195 -12.02 7.80 -19.83
CA ARG A 195 -12.55 7.49 -18.50
C ARG A 195 -13.18 6.12 -18.47
N ASP A 196 -14.15 5.90 -19.33
CA ASP A 196 -14.91 4.65 -19.36
C ASP A 196 -14.01 3.47 -19.71
N PHE A 197 -13.11 3.65 -20.67
CA PHE A 197 -12.18 2.61 -21.11
C PHE A 197 -11.22 2.21 -19.99
N ASN A 198 -10.56 3.16 -19.32
CA ASN A 198 -9.64 2.88 -18.25
C ASN A 198 -10.34 2.22 -17.04
N GLN A 199 -11.54 2.71 -16.69
CA GLN A 199 -12.34 2.08 -15.63
C GLN A 199 -12.74 0.65 -16.00
N ALA A 200 -13.18 0.42 -17.23
CA ALA A 200 -13.53 -0.90 -17.74
C ALA A 200 -12.33 -1.85 -17.73
N LEU A 201 -11.15 -1.36 -18.12
CA LEU A 201 -9.91 -2.16 -18.12
C LEU A 201 -9.47 -2.55 -16.69
N MET A 202 -9.57 -1.63 -15.73
CA MET A 202 -9.34 -1.94 -14.32
C MET A 202 -10.37 -2.93 -13.78
N ASP A 203 -11.65 -2.78 -14.14
CA ASP A 203 -12.72 -3.68 -13.72
C ASP A 203 -12.52 -5.08 -14.33
N LEU A 204 -12.16 -5.19 -15.61
CA LEU A 204 -11.83 -6.47 -16.24
C LEU A 204 -10.72 -7.21 -15.48
N GLY A 205 -9.63 -6.50 -15.14
CA GLY A 205 -8.54 -7.07 -14.37
C GLY A 205 -8.95 -7.47 -12.95
N ALA A 206 -9.82 -6.71 -12.32
CA ALA A 206 -10.22 -6.97 -10.94
C ALA A 206 -11.28 -8.09 -10.80
N THR A 207 -12.13 -8.32 -11.80
CA THR A 207 -13.32 -9.19 -11.67
C THR A 207 -13.29 -10.44 -12.54
N LEU A 208 -12.75 -10.38 -13.76
CA LEU A 208 -12.72 -11.51 -14.69
C LEU A 208 -11.29 -12.03 -14.90
N CYS A 209 -10.38 -11.18 -15.33
CA CYS A 209 -8.99 -11.55 -15.59
C CYS A 209 -8.17 -11.58 -14.28
N THR A 210 -8.68 -12.30 -13.27
CA THR A 210 -8.08 -12.41 -11.92
C THR A 210 -6.74 -13.15 -11.92
N PRO A 211 -5.88 -12.98 -10.89
CA PRO A 211 -4.58 -13.66 -10.83
C PRO A 211 -4.66 -15.19 -10.88
N ARG A 212 -5.66 -15.76 -10.21
CA ARG A 212 -5.97 -17.20 -10.17
C ARG A 212 -7.35 -17.42 -10.72
N GLN A 213 -7.55 -18.52 -11.46
CA GLN A 213 -8.85 -18.92 -12.01
C GLN A 213 -9.58 -17.78 -12.76
N PRO A 214 -8.96 -17.19 -13.82
CA PRO A 214 -9.64 -16.15 -14.59
C PRO A 214 -10.90 -16.70 -15.27
N ASP A 215 -11.99 -15.93 -15.24
CA ASP A 215 -13.25 -16.32 -15.90
C ASP A 215 -13.20 -15.97 -17.41
N CYS A 216 -12.34 -16.71 -18.11
CA CYS A 216 -12.11 -16.49 -19.55
C CYS A 216 -13.36 -16.70 -20.41
N PRO A 217 -14.29 -17.65 -20.13
CA PRO A 217 -15.53 -17.81 -20.93
C PRO A 217 -16.40 -16.56 -20.96
N ARG A 218 -16.36 -15.71 -19.92
CA ARG A 218 -17.15 -14.47 -19.85
C ARG A 218 -16.35 -13.22 -20.26
N CYS A 219 -15.08 -13.40 -20.62
CA CYS A 219 -14.19 -12.26 -20.96
C CYS A 219 -14.53 -11.67 -22.34
N PRO A 220 -14.76 -10.35 -22.46
CA PRO A 220 -15.06 -9.70 -23.74
C PRO A 220 -13.89 -9.81 -24.75
N TRP A 221 -12.69 -10.11 -24.26
CA TRP A 221 -11.47 -10.23 -25.08
C TRP A 221 -11.08 -11.68 -25.38
N GLN A 222 -11.90 -12.67 -24.99
CA GLN A 222 -11.61 -14.10 -25.11
C GLN A 222 -11.08 -14.49 -26.50
N SER A 223 -11.81 -14.07 -27.56
CA SER A 223 -11.50 -14.43 -28.96
C SER A 223 -10.16 -13.88 -29.49
N HIS A 224 -9.62 -12.86 -28.84
CA HIS A 224 -8.34 -12.24 -29.20
C HIS A 224 -7.24 -12.48 -28.15
N CYS A 225 -7.51 -13.26 -27.12
CA CYS A 225 -6.56 -13.49 -26.04
C CYS A 225 -5.64 -14.66 -26.36
N SER A 226 -4.37 -14.37 -26.64
CA SER A 226 -3.36 -15.38 -26.99
C SER A 226 -3.11 -16.40 -25.86
N ALA A 227 -3.13 -15.98 -24.60
CA ALA A 227 -2.98 -16.90 -23.46
C ALA A 227 -4.18 -17.85 -23.31
N TYR A 228 -5.39 -17.40 -23.62
CA TYR A 228 -6.57 -18.26 -23.65
C TYR A 228 -6.51 -19.24 -24.83
N ALA A 229 -6.15 -18.78 -26.01
CA ALA A 229 -5.97 -19.63 -27.20
C ALA A 229 -4.90 -20.72 -26.97
N ALA A 230 -3.85 -20.41 -26.20
CA ALA A 230 -2.82 -21.37 -25.79
C ALA A 230 -3.28 -22.31 -24.66
N GLY A 231 -4.48 -22.17 -24.12
CA GLY A 231 -5.02 -23.02 -23.03
C GLY A 231 -4.33 -22.79 -21.66
N SER A 232 -3.55 -21.72 -21.49
CA SER A 232 -2.69 -21.53 -20.31
C SER A 232 -2.70 -20.10 -19.75
N PRO A 233 -3.88 -19.47 -19.52
CA PRO A 233 -3.92 -18.08 -19.08
C PRO A 233 -3.26 -17.86 -17.71
N GLU A 234 -3.20 -18.86 -16.84
CA GLU A 234 -2.60 -18.72 -15.50
C GLU A 234 -1.06 -18.71 -15.51
N GLN A 235 -0.43 -19.15 -16.61
CA GLN A 235 1.02 -19.04 -16.78
C GLN A 235 1.47 -17.60 -16.99
N PHE A 236 0.52 -16.69 -17.35
CA PHE A 236 0.81 -15.28 -17.57
C PHE A 236 0.15 -14.39 -16.48
N PRO A 237 0.82 -13.33 -16.06
CA PRO A 237 2.19 -12.93 -16.44
C PRO A 237 3.24 -13.89 -15.91
N VAL A 238 4.31 -14.08 -16.68
CA VAL A 238 5.50 -14.82 -16.23
C VAL A 238 6.05 -14.12 -14.98
N LYS A 239 6.31 -14.91 -13.95
CA LYS A 239 6.83 -14.40 -12.67
C LYS A 239 8.35 -14.50 -12.64
N GLU A 240 8.98 -13.54 -11.98
CA GLU A 240 10.36 -13.72 -11.58
C GLU A 240 10.46 -14.81 -10.51
N SER A 241 11.53 -15.60 -10.55
CA SER A 241 11.78 -16.54 -9.46
C SER A 241 11.92 -15.80 -8.14
N PRO A 242 11.15 -16.16 -7.10
CA PRO A 242 11.25 -15.49 -5.82
C PRO A 242 12.65 -15.71 -5.24
N LYS A 243 13.31 -14.64 -4.84
CA LYS A 243 14.53 -14.73 -4.05
C LYS A 243 14.17 -15.17 -2.63
N PRO A 244 14.95 -16.07 -2.00
CA PRO A 244 14.76 -16.39 -0.59
C PRO A 244 14.84 -15.11 0.24
N LEU A 245 13.81 -14.87 1.07
CA LEU A 245 13.81 -13.74 1.99
C LEU A 245 14.47 -14.17 3.30
N PRO A 246 15.57 -13.52 3.73
CA PRO A 246 16.20 -13.83 5.02
C PRO A 246 15.21 -13.59 6.16
N LEU A 247 15.17 -14.53 7.11
CA LEU A 247 14.49 -14.34 8.37
C LEU A 247 15.40 -13.53 9.29
N GLN A 248 14.90 -12.44 9.85
CA GLN A 248 15.56 -11.65 10.88
C GLN A 248 14.74 -11.74 12.16
N VAL A 249 15.40 -12.00 13.28
CA VAL A 249 14.78 -11.98 14.61
C VAL A 249 14.97 -10.59 15.20
N ILE A 250 13.90 -10.06 15.78
CA ILE A 250 13.82 -8.73 16.37
C ILE A 250 13.39 -8.92 17.83
N GLY A 251 14.21 -8.47 18.77
CA GLY A 251 13.86 -8.38 20.17
C GLY A 251 13.14 -7.05 20.44
N VAL A 252 11.99 -7.09 21.09
CA VAL A 252 11.17 -5.91 21.40
C VAL A 252 10.88 -5.86 22.90
N GLY A 253 11.10 -4.70 23.51
CA GLY A 253 10.79 -4.46 24.92
C GLY A 253 9.51 -3.64 25.08
N VAL A 254 8.51 -4.20 25.76
CA VAL A 254 7.38 -3.45 26.29
C VAL A 254 7.76 -3.04 27.71
N VAL A 255 8.34 -1.86 27.87
CA VAL A 255 8.87 -1.35 29.13
C VAL A 255 7.76 -0.71 29.94
N LEU A 256 7.60 -1.15 31.18
CA LEU A 256 6.63 -0.61 32.14
C LEU A 256 7.34 0.18 33.25
N ASN A 257 6.78 1.34 33.56
CA ASN A 257 7.14 2.11 34.75
C ASN A 257 6.26 1.72 35.96
N GLU A 258 6.54 2.31 37.13
CA GLU A 258 5.78 2.07 38.38
C GLU A 258 4.32 2.53 38.28
N ALA A 259 4.02 3.48 37.40
CA ALA A 259 2.64 3.97 37.13
C ALA A 259 1.84 3.04 36.20
N GLY A 260 2.46 1.97 35.69
CA GLY A 260 1.83 1.06 34.73
C GLY A 260 1.73 1.63 33.30
N GLU A 261 2.48 2.71 33.01
CA GLU A 261 2.59 3.24 31.67
C GLU A 261 3.64 2.47 30.87
N VAL A 262 3.47 2.37 29.57
CA VAL A 262 4.41 1.76 28.65
C VAL A 262 5.20 2.81 27.87
N LEU A 263 6.48 2.51 27.64
CA LEU A 263 7.34 3.37 26.85
C LEU A 263 7.15 3.06 25.36
N ILE A 264 6.92 4.09 24.58
CA ILE A 264 6.88 4.04 23.11
C ILE A 264 7.82 5.09 22.54
N ASP A 265 8.36 4.82 21.37
CA ASP A 265 9.20 5.76 20.64
C ASP A 265 8.67 6.01 19.22
N GLN A 266 8.99 7.18 18.68
CA GLN A 266 8.58 7.58 17.33
C GLN A 266 9.75 7.46 16.36
N ARG A 267 9.62 6.58 15.38
CA ARG A 267 10.62 6.36 14.34
C ARG A 267 10.96 7.65 13.59
N LEU A 268 12.23 7.81 13.22
CA LEU A 268 12.67 8.90 12.35
C LEU A 268 11.82 8.92 11.06
N ASN A 269 11.60 10.12 10.50
CA ASN A 269 10.81 10.29 9.29
C ASN A 269 11.40 9.58 8.08
N GLU A 270 12.69 9.37 8.07
CA GLU A 270 13.42 8.69 7.02
C GLU A 270 13.36 7.18 7.19
N GLY A 271 13.31 6.47 6.07
CA GLY A 271 13.31 5.01 6.10
C GLY A 271 11.94 4.35 6.12
N LEU A 272 11.95 3.05 6.43
CA LEU A 272 10.74 2.23 6.45
C LEU A 272 9.90 2.54 7.69
N LEU A 273 8.59 2.74 7.50
CA LEU A 273 7.64 3.02 8.58
C LEU A 273 7.93 4.33 9.37
N GLY A 274 8.66 5.28 8.75
CA GLY A 274 9.00 6.54 9.40
C GLY A 274 7.79 7.33 9.88
N GLY A 275 7.94 8.02 11.03
CA GLY A 275 6.89 8.80 11.67
C GLY A 275 5.87 8.00 12.48
N LEU A 276 5.89 6.65 12.40
CA LEU A 276 5.05 5.79 13.23
C LEU A 276 5.67 5.59 14.61
N TRP A 277 4.80 5.25 15.56
CA TRP A 277 5.21 4.84 16.90
C TRP A 277 5.44 3.34 16.95
N GLU A 278 6.37 2.92 17.79
CA GLU A 278 6.65 1.51 18.05
C GLU A 278 7.01 1.25 19.51
N PHE A 279 7.02 -0.01 19.88
CA PHE A 279 7.74 -0.44 21.10
C PHE A 279 9.21 -0.58 20.73
N PRO A 280 10.13 -0.04 21.54
CA PRO A 280 11.56 -0.02 21.24
C PRO A 280 12.15 -1.42 21.17
N GLY A 281 13.21 -1.55 20.38
CA GLY A 281 13.92 -2.81 20.20
C GLY A 281 14.52 -2.97 18.82
N GLY A 282 15.36 -3.99 18.66
CA GLY A 282 16.13 -4.11 17.47
C GLY A 282 16.52 -5.51 17.06
N LYS A 283 17.48 -5.59 16.15
CA LYS A 283 17.89 -6.83 15.52
C LYS A 283 18.79 -7.65 16.40
N GLN A 284 18.46 -8.95 16.56
CA GLN A 284 19.34 -9.90 17.24
C GLN A 284 20.67 -10.05 16.50
N GLU A 285 21.78 -9.92 17.22
CA GLU A 285 23.11 -10.17 16.69
C GLU A 285 23.48 -11.66 16.70
N PRO A 286 24.42 -12.11 15.86
CA PRO A 286 24.86 -13.50 15.82
C PRO A 286 25.43 -13.98 17.18
N GLY A 287 24.82 -15.01 17.75
CA GLY A 287 25.24 -15.60 19.02
C GLY A 287 24.73 -14.89 20.28
N GLU A 288 23.95 -13.83 20.11
CA GLU A 288 23.33 -13.10 21.22
C GLU A 288 22.03 -13.81 21.68
N ALA A 289 21.77 -13.86 22.99
CA ALA A 289 20.46 -14.24 23.50
C ALA A 289 19.46 -13.14 23.22
N ILE A 290 18.19 -13.49 22.93
CA ILE A 290 17.19 -12.49 22.50
C ILE A 290 16.85 -11.50 23.62
N GLU A 291 16.88 -11.93 24.88
CA GLU A 291 16.68 -11.06 26.03
C GLU A 291 17.84 -10.05 26.18
N ALA A 292 19.08 -10.48 25.87
CA ALA A 292 20.24 -9.59 25.84
C ALA A 292 20.13 -8.56 24.73
N THR A 293 19.59 -8.96 23.55
CA THR A 293 19.27 -8.02 22.47
C THR A 293 18.34 -6.91 22.96
N VAL A 294 17.26 -7.25 23.66
CA VAL A 294 16.30 -6.26 24.18
C VAL A 294 16.99 -5.29 25.12
N VAL A 295 17.78 -5.77 26.08
CA VAL A 295 18.49 -4.91 27.03
C VAL A 295 19.48 -3.98 26.32
N ARG A 296 20.28 -4.52 25.38
CA ARG A 296 21.27 -3.74 24.62
C ARG A 296 20.61 -2.65 23.78
N GLU A 297 19.58 -3.00 23.01
CA GLU A 297 18.89 -2.04 22.12
C GLU A 297 18.21 -0.91 22.93
N LEU A 298 17.59 -1.23 24.06
CA LEU A 298 16.98 -0.23 24.94
C LEU A 298 18.02 0.71 25.56
N GLN A 299 19.20 0.18 25.90
CA GLN A 299 20.31 1.01 26.36
C GLN A 299 20.87 1.90 25.24
N GLU A 300 21.05 1.37 24.04
CA GLU A 300 21.61 2.07 22.89
C GLU A 300 20.68 3.14 22.35
N GLU A 301 19.39 2.82 22.22
CA GLU A 301 18.40 3.70 21.56
C GLU A 301 17.77 4.71 22.53
N LEU A 302 17.65 4.36 23.84
CA LEU A 302 16.89 5.14 24.80
C LEU A 302 17.66 5.51 26.08
N ALA A 303 18.89 5.04 26.27
CA ALA A 303 19.72 5.26 27.46
C ALA A 303 19.06 4.81 28.77
N ILE A 304 18.27 3.73 28.76
CA ILE A 304 17.60 3.17 29.94
C ILE A 304 18.13 1.79 30.27
N GLU A 305 18.09 1.46 31.59
CA GLU A 305 18.32 0.11 32.08
C GLU A 305 17.00 -0.57 32.37
N VAL A 306 16.85 -1.80 31.91
CA VAL A 306 15.65 -2.59 32.07
C VAL A 306 15.96 -4.00 32.54
N GLU A 307 15.02 -4.61 33.24
CA GLU A 307 14.97 -6.03 33.50
C GLU A 307 13.94 -6.70 32.64
N VAL A 308 14.35 -7.67 31.84
CA VAL A 308 13.41 -8.50 31.03
C VAL A 308 12.73 -9.47 32.03
N THR A 309 11.41 -9.39 32.13
CA THR A 309 10.65 -10.16 33.12
C THR A 309 10.04 -11.43 32.55
N GLU A 310 9.25 -11.31 31.49
CA GLU A 310 8.58 -12.47 30.89
C GLU A 310 8.31 -12.24 29.41
N PRO A 311 8.18 -13.31 28.58
CA PRO A 311 7.75 -13.18 27.19
C PRO A 311 6.28 -12.78 27.13
N LEU A 312 5.96 -11.83 26.24
CA LEU A 312 4.59 -11.39 26.00
C LEU A 312 3.96 -12.11 24.78
N ILE A 313 4.64 -12.07 23.63
CA ILE A 313 4.18 -12.69 22.39
C ILE A 313 5.34 -12.89 21.41
N SER A 314 5.30 -14.00 20.66
CA SER A 314 6.14 -14.20 19.48
C SER A 314 5.27 -14.12 18.22
N LEU A 315 5.71 -13.36 17.20
CA LEU A 315 4.94 -13.19 15.97
C LEU A 315 5.81 -13.07 14.74
N ASP A 316 5.42 -13.77 13.69
CA ASP A 316 6.02 -13.63 12.37
C ASP A 316 5.29 -12.54 11.56
N HIS A 317 6.07 -11.70 10.88
CA HIS A 317 5.56 -10.69 9.96
C HIS A 317 6.40 -10.67 8.68
N ALA A 318 5.73 -10.75 7.52
CA ALA A 318 6.40 -10.73 6.23
C ALA A 318 6.20 -9.38 5.53
N TYR A 319 7.29 -8.71 5.23
CA TYR A 319 7.33 -7.59 4.30
C TYR A 319 7.68 -8.09 2.89
N SER A 320 7.48 -7.25 1.89
CA SER A 320 7.78 -7.61 0.49
C SER A 320 9.25 -8.00 0.24
N HIS A 321 10.18 -7.59 1.10
CA HIS A 321 11.62 -7.74 0.93
C HIS A 321 12.33 -8.47 2.08
N LYS A 322 11.63 -8.80 3.20
CA LYS A 322 12.18 -9.51 4.36
C LYS A 322 11.09 -10.18 5.19
N ARG A 323 11.47 -11.23 5.92
CA ARG A 323 10.64 -11.84 6.96
C ARG A 323 11.22 -11.47 8.32
N LEU A 324 10.35 -11.01 9.21
CA LEU A 324 10.72 -10.69 10.59
C LEU A 324 10.00 -11.64 11.53
N ARG A 325 10.73 -12.07 12.57
CA ARG A 325 10.16 -12.68 13.75
C ARG A 325 10.39 -11.72 14.91
N PHE A 326 9.32 -11.29 15.53
CA PHE A 326 9.36 -10.45 16.71
C PHE A 326 9.21 -11.34 17.95
N GLU A 327 10.21 -11.28 18.83
CA GLU A 327 10.17 -11.85 20.17
C GLU A 327 9.99 -10.70 21.14
N VAL A 328 8.80 -10.60 21.72
CA VAL A 328 8.37 -9.45 22.52
C VAL A 328 8.32 -9.82 23.99
N PHE A 329 8.95 -9.00 24.80
CA PHE A 329 9.05 -9.22 26.25
C PHE A 329 8.45 -8.05 27.02
N LEU A 330 7.84 -8.35 28.17
CA LEU A 330 7.58 -7.36 29.20
C LEU A 330 8.90 -7.05 29.90
N CYS A 331 9.16 -5.76 30.10
CA CYS A 331 10.36 -5.28 30.77
C CYS A 331 9.98 -4.31 31.88
N ARG A 332 10.67 -4.43 33.01
CA ARG A 332 10.57 -3.46 34.11
C ARG A 332 11.63 -2.38 33.90
N TRP A 333 11.23 -1.13 33.94
CA TRP A 333 12.17 0.00 33.97
C TRP A 333 12.89 0.02 35.32
N ILE A 334 14.23 0.07 35.28
CA ILE A 334 15.08 0.06 36.47
C ILE A 334 15.66 1.44 36.73
N SER A 335 16.30 2.04 35.72
CA SER A 335 16.95 3.35 35.83
C SER A 335 17.18 4.01 34.48
N GLY A 336 17.65 5.25 34.49
CA GLY A 336 17.88 6.07 33.31
C GLY A 336 16.64 6.87 32.93
N GLU A 337 16.80 8.10 32.45
CA GLU A 337 15.72 8.89 31.88
C GLU A 337 15.66 8.61 30.38
N PRO A 338 14.48 8.16 29.84
CA PRO A 338 14.38 7.81 28.44
C PRO A 338 14.73 8.99 27.51
N GLN A 339 15.66 8.78 26.59
CA GLN A 339 16.13 9.74 25.61
C GLN A 339 15.92 9.19 24.19
N ALA A 340 15.46 10.03 23.27
CA ALA A 340 15.30 9.68 21.87
C ALA A 340 16.66 9.72 21.14
N LEU A 341 17.52 8.72 21.32
CA LEU A 341 18.86 8.69 20.70
C LEU A 341 18.80 8.21 19.25
N ALA A 342 17.88 7.32 18.90
CA ALA A 342 17.68 6.75 17.57
C ALA A 342 16.28 7.04 16.98
N SER A 343 15.46 7.81 17.69
CA SER A 343 14.08 8.13 17.32
C SER A 343 13.82 9.65 17.36
N GLN A 344 12.59 10.11 17.00
CA GLN A 344 12.24 11.54 17.06
C GLN A 344 11.89 11.99 18.47
N GLN A 345 11.19 11.13 19.21
CA GLN A 345 10.73 11.38 20.57
C GLN A 345 10.34 10.07 21.25
N VAL A 346 10.28 10.11 22.58
CA VAL A 346 9.82 9.01 23.42
C VAL A 346 8.68 9.48 24.31
N ARG A 347 7.77 8.57 24.67
CA ARG A 347 6.65 8.88 25.57
C ARG A 347 6.30 7.70 26.45
N TRP A 348 5.99 8.00 27.70
CA TRP A 348 5.24 7.12 28.58
C TRP A 348 3.73 7.28 28.28
N VAL A 349 3.04 6.18 28.06
CA VAL A 349 1.63 6.18 27.69
C VAL A 349 0.91 5.07 28.44
N HIS A 350 -0.22 5.39 29.05
CA HIS A 350 -1.07 4.35 29.61
C HIS A 350 -1.54 3.37 28.50
N PRO A 351 -1.57 2.05 28.73
CA PRO A 351 -1.91 1.07 27.68
C PRO A 351 -3.22 1.37 26.93
N THR A 352 -4.24 1.90 27.63
CA THR A 352 -5.52 2.30 27.01
C THR A 352 -5.40 3.53 26.11
N GLY A 353 -4.36 4.33 26.24
CA GLY A 353 -4.09 5.51 25.42
C GLY A 353 -3.36 5.21 24.11
N LEU A 354 -2.85 3.99 23.91
CA LEU A 354 -2.08 3.61 22.73
C LEU A 354 -2.85 3.76 21.40
N ALA A 355 -4.18 3.68 21.45
CA ALA A 355 -5.03 3.86 20.26
C ALA A 355 -4.96 5.27 19.64
N ALA A 356 -4.44 6.26 20.36
CA ALA A 356 -4.25 7.62 19.87
C ALA A 356 -2.99 7.78 18.98
N PHE A 357 -2.16 6.76 18.87
CA PHE A 357 -0.89 6.79 18.16
C PHE A 357 -0.91 5.86 16.95
N PRO A 358 -0.36 6.27 15.80
CA PRO A 358 -0.26 5.41 14.61
C PRO A 358 0.90 4.41 14.77
N PHE A 359 0.58 3.12 14.76
CA PHE A 359 1.55 2.02 14.86
C PHE A 359 1.64 1.20 13.57
N PRO A 360 2.79 0.54 13.28
CA PRO A 360 2.88 -0.51 12.29
C PRO A 360 1.93 -1.69 12.59
N ALA A 361 1.51 -2.40 11.55
CA ALA A 361 0.55 -3.51 11.70
C ALA A 361 1.00 -4.62 12.66
N ALA A 362 2.31 -4.89 12.77
CA ALA A 362 2.84 -5.85 13.74
C ALA A 362 2.58 -5.42 15.18
N ASN A 363 2.71 -4.12 15.47
CA ASN A 363 2.50 -3.58 16.82
C ASN A 363 1.04 -3.67 17.28
N ALA A 364 0.07 -3.69 16.37
CA ALA A 364 -1.34 -3.89 16.75
C ALA A 364 -1.57 -5.22 17.48
N ARG A 365 -0.82 -6.28 17.11
CA ARG A 365 -0.88 -7.58 17.79
C ARG A 365 -0.20 -7.54 19.17
N ILE A 366 0.88 -6.77 19.29
CA ILE A 366 1.57 -6.54 20.56
C ILE A 366 0.63 -5.79 21.50
N ILE A 367 0.02 -4.71 21.03
CA ILE A 367 -0.96 -3.91 21.81
C ILE A 367 -2.14 -4.78 22.26
N ALA A 368 -2.66 -5.63 21.39
CA ALA A 368 -3.76 -6.54 21.74
C ALA A 368 -3.37 -7.52 22.84
N ALA A 369 -2.17 -8.13 22.74
CA ALA A 369 -1.64 -9.03 23.76
C ALA A 369 -1.40 -8.30 25.10
N LEU A 370 -0.87 -7.08 25.06
CA LEU A 370 -0.66 -6.23 26.21
C LEU A 370 -2.00 -5.90 26.92
N LEU A 371 -2.99 -5.41 26.19
CA LEU A 371 -4.29 -5.07 26.75
C LEU A 371 -5.03 -6.28 27.34
N GLN A 372 -4.90 -7.45 26.71
CA GLN A 372 -5.44 -8.70 27.26
C GLN A 372 -4.79 -9.04 28.60
N ARG A 373 -3.48 -8.87 28.72
CA ARG A 373 -2.73 -9.13 29.94
C ARG A 373 -3.15 -8.22 31.09
N PHE A 374 -3.34 -6.92 30.82
CA PHE A 374 -3.76 -5.93 31.83
C PHE A 374 -5.26 -6.00 32.15
N GLY A 375 -6.13 -6.31 31.17
CA GLY A 375 -7.58 -6.45 31.41
C GLY A 375 -7.94 -7.55 32.40
N HIS A 376 -7.17 -8.65 32.45
CA HIS A 376 -7.35 -9.72 33.43
C HIS A 376 -6.86 -9.34 34.85
N SER A 377 -5.95 -8.38 34.98
CA SER A 377 -5.47 -7.93 36.28
C SER A 377 -6.47 -7.02 37.02
N GLU A 378 -7.24 -6.21 36.30
CA GLU A 378 -8.30 -5.37 36.90
C GLU A 378 -9.52 -6.18 37.37
N GLU A 379 -9.88 -7.27 36.70
CA GLU A 379 -10.95 -8.15 37.13
C GLU A 379 -10.57 -8.94 38.38
N SER A 380 -9.29 -9.35 38.49
CA SER A 380 -8.79 -10.10 39.66
C SER A 380 -8.69 -9.23 40.92
N SER A 381 -8.47 -7.92 40.77
CA SER A 381 -8.39 -6.99 41.93
C SER A 381 -9.75 -6.51 42.44
N LYS A 382 -10.83 -6.73 41.66
CA LYS A 382 -12.22 -6.43 42.10
C LYS A 382 -12.93 -7.57 42.83
N VAL A 383 -12.31 -8.76 42.88
CA VAL A 383 -12.85 -9.98 43.52
C VAL A 383 -12.10 -10.30 44.84
N ALA A 384 -11.11 -9.54 45.21
CA ALA A 384 -10.43 -9.58 46.53
C ALA A 384 -10.83 -8.33 47.34
#